data_256015dcd814874467fed91bba9eea73
#
_entry.id   256015dcd814874467fed91bba9eea73
#
_cell.length_a   1.000
_cell.length_b   1.000
_cell.length_c   1.000
_cell.angle_alpha   90.00
_cell.angle_beta   90.00
_cell.angle_gamma   90.00
#
_symmetry.space_group_name_H-M   'P 1'
#
loop_
_entity.id
_entity.type
_entity.pdbx_description
1 polymer ?
#
loop_
_entity_poly.entity_id
_entity_poly.type
_entity_poly.pdbx_seq_one_letter_code
_entity_poly.pdbx_strand_id
1 'polypeptide(L)'
;MNFAIIFSGQGLQNLAHVHELRSMAKELQVVDELELYLPKLFYSDLTEADLYPNEFAQPFIFALQWCRWQKLKPEIGDLMSFSGYSLGELSALICATQIGLEQGLYLAQQRASLMSSAAQDASGLIAVQGINLNTLEPLLTETSTSLSIKLSDSSFVVGGADANLQQLVQQLELRGTRFVKRLNVTIASHTVWMDAAVQPYQQVLQQQDFARLCTAMISGSGGHKFFKTTDAVNALIHQMNHAIDWDACLTVIQENQPDMVLEIGPGSALSKMLLERNPNCLVRAVDDFKSWSGLQAWLDKQSRI
;
A
#
# COMPACT_ATOMS: atom_id res chain seq x y z
N MET A 1 -8.80 16.06 -18.23
CA MET A 1 -8.10 14.76 -18.13
C MET A 1 -8.45 14.16 -16.78
N ASN A 2 -8.96 12.94 -16.80
CA ASN A 2 -9.45 12.20 -15.63
C ASN A 2 -8.33 11.35 -15.02
N PHE A 3 -8.03 11.55 -13.74
CA PHE A 3 -6.96 10.85 -13.04
C PHE A 3 -7.48 9.79 -12.09
N ALA A 4 -6.82 8.64 -12.04
CA ALA A 4 -6.88 7.72 -10.91
C ALA A 4 -5.52 7.72 -10.19
N ILE A 5 -5.55 7.83 -8.87
CA ILE A 5 -4.35 7.83 -8.03
C ILE A 5 -4.30 6.52 -7.24
N ILE A 6 -3.16 5.85 -7.32
CA ILE A 6 -2.91 4.61 -6.58
C ILE A 6 -1.74 4.76 -5.63
N PHE A 7 -1.90 4.31 -4.40
CA PHE A 7 -0.87 4.36 -3.36
C PHE A 7 -0.28 2.97 -3.13
N SER A 8 1.05 2.85 -3.19
CA SER A 8 1.73 1.59 -2.93
C SER A 8 1.77 1.24 -1.43
N GLY A 9 2.04 -0.03 -1.14
CA GLY A 9 2.35 -0.50 0.21
C GLY A 9 3.84 -0.42 0.53
N GLN A 10 4.25 -1.12 1.61
CA GLN A 10 5.64 -1.22 2.03
C GLN A 10 6.43 -2.27 1.23
N GLY A 11 7.76 -2.14 1.21
CA GLY A 11 8.69 -3.12 0.64
C GLY A 11 9.66 -2.57 -0.41
N LEU A 12 9.36 -1.39 -1.00
CA LEU A 12 10.21 -0.75 -2.02
C LEU A 12 10.81 0.58 -1.57
N GLN A 13 10.63 0.95 -0.30
CA GLN A 13 11.27 2.11 0.29
C GLN A 13 12.80 1.93 0.36
N ASN A 14 13.53 3.03 0.22
CA ASN A 14 15.00 3.06 0.23
C ASN A 14 15.51 4.40 0.76
N LEU A 15 16.83 4.56 0.90
CA LEU A 15 17.44 5.78 1.43
C LEU A 15 17.22 7.01 0.55
N ALA A 16 17.00 6.87 -0.76
CA ALA A 16 16.67 8.03 -1.60
C ALA A 16 15.32 8.65 -1.19
N HIS A 17 14.36 7.84 -0.80
CA HIS A 17 13.07 8.32 -0.27
C HIS A 17 13.22 9.04 1.08
N VAL A 18 14.21 8.67 1.90
CA VAL A 18 14.54 9.41 3.15
C VAL A 18 15.00 10.82 2.81
N HIS A 19 15.91 10.96 1.86
CA HIS A 19 16.40 12.27 1.42
C HIS A 19 15.29 13.11 0.78
N GLU A 20 14.44 12.49 -0.03
CA GLU A 20 13.29 13.14 -0.65
C GLU A 20 12.32 13.66 0.41
N LEU A 21 11.92 12.80 1.37
CA LEU A 21 10.98 13.19 2.42
C LEU A 21 11.53 14.35 3.28
N ARG A 22 12.82 14.29 3.67
CA ARG A 22 13.50 15.39 4.40
C ARG A 22 13.44 16.71 3.63
N SER A 23 13.60 16.66 2.30
CA SER A 23 13.53 17.84 1.44
C SER A 23 12.11 18.39 1.34
N MET A 24 11.14 17.52 1.08
CA MET A 24 9.71 17.89 0.98
C MET A 24 9.17 18.40 2.32
N ALA A 25 9.60 17.85 3.45
CA ALA A 25 9.20 18.29 4.78
C ALA A 25 9.55 19.75 5.04
N LYS A 26 10.75 20.18 4.61
CA LYS A 26 11.18 21.58 4.71
C LYS A 26 10.37 22.48 3.78
N GLU A 27 10.14 22.04 2.54
CA GLU A 27 9.38 22.79 1.53
C GLU A 27 7.92 22.98 1.96
N LEU A 28 7.28 21.94 2.51
CA LEU A 28 5.89 21.95 2.95
C LEU A 28 5.72 22.47 4.39
N GLN A 29 6.82 22.77 5.10
CA GLN A 29 6.84 23.27 6.49
C GLN A 29 6.17 22.30 7.49
N VAL A 30 6.44 21.00 7.34
CA VAL A 30 5.88 19.92 8.17
C VAL A 30 6.98 19.13 8.92
N VAL A 31 8.09 19.76 9.20
CA VAL A 31 9.24 19.12 9.90
C VAL A 31 8.81 18.71 11.31
N ASP A 32 8.14 19.61 12.04
CA ASP A 32 7.78 19.39 13.44
C ASP A 32 6.84 18.19 13.61
N GLU A 33 5.83 18.05 12.72
CA GLU A 33 4.92 16.90 12.73
C GLU A 33 5.66 15.61 12.41
N LEU A 34 6.61 15.62 11.47
CA LEU A 34 7.40 14.45 11.15
C LEU A 34 8.38 14.08 12.27
N GLU A 35 8.99 15.04 12.96
CA GLU A 35 9.88 14.78 14.10
C GLU A 35 9.14 14.11 15.25
N LEU A 36 7.88 14.47 15.49
CA LEU A 36 7.07 13.88 16.54
C LEU A 36 6.84 12.37 16.34
N TYR A 37 6.62 11.92 15.10
CA TYR A 37 6.27 10.53 14.78
C TYR A 37 7.45 9.73 14.22
N LEU A 38 8.44 10.40 13.62
CA LEU A 38 9.58 9.81 12.94
C LEU A 38 10.89 10.50 13.38
N PRO A 39 11.21 10.57 14.69
CA PRO A 39 12.40 11.30 15.15
C PRO A 39 13.68 10.78 14.51
N LYS A 40 13.82 9.48 14.26
CA LYS A 40 14.99 8.90 13.58
C LYS A 40 15.19 9.47 12.17
N LEU A 41 14.14 9.98 11.52
CA LEU A 41 14.24 10.57 10.20
C LEU A 41 15.21 11.77 10.17
N PHE A 42 15.33 12.53 11.27
CA PHE A 42 16.12 13.78 11.32
C PHE A 42 17.39 13.67 12.14
N TYR A 43 17.44 12.78 13.13
CA TYR A 43 18.51 12.74 14.14
C TYR A 43 19.42 11.51 14.03
N SER A 44 19.23 10.63 13.05
CA SER A 44 20.02 9.42 12.90
C SER A 44 20.50 9.23 11.46
N ASP A 45 21.67 8.61 11.34
CA ASP A 45 22.12 8.05 10.07
C ASP A 45 21.39 6.73 9.83
N LEU A 46 20.33 6.80 9.02
CA LEU A 46 19.52 5.63 8.69
C LEU A 46 20.25 4.75 7.68
N THR A 47 20.15 3.44 7.90
CA THR A 47 20.55 2.40 6.95
C THR A 47 19.32 1.83 6.24
N GLU A 48 19.51 1.07 5.15
CA GLU A 48 18.40 0.37 4.48
C GLU A 48 17.65 -0.55 5.46
N ALA A 49 18.35 -1.20 6.39
CA ALA A 49 17.74 -2.09 7.37
C ALA A 49 16.76 -1.37 8.33
N ASP A 50 17.02 -0.09 8.63
CA ASP A 50 16.16 0.71 9.51
C ASP A 50 14.81 1.06 8.88
N LEU A 51 14.68 0.91 7.57
CA LEU A 51 13.47 1.28 6.82
C LEU A 51 12.40 0.18 6.81
N TYR A 52 12.74 -1.06 7.21
CA TYR A 52 11.81 -2.20 7.10
C TYR A 52 11.00 -2.51 8.36
N PRO A 53 11.47 -2.22 9.61
CA PRO A 53 10.63 -2.43 10.80
C PRO A 53 9.28 -1.72 10.63
N ASN A 54 8.21 -2.44 10.95
CA ASN A 54 6.84 -2.03 10.66
C ASN A 54 6.48 -0.67 11.27
N GLU A 55 6.96 -0.42 12.49
CA GLU A 55 6.75 0.82 13.26
C GLU A 55 7.41 2.05 12.62
N PHE A 56 8.48 1.85 11.87
CA PHE A 56 9.11 2.92 11.09
C PHE A 56 8.54 2.97 9.68
N ALA A 57 8.41 1.82 9.01
CA ALA A 57 8.02 1.72 7.61
C ALA A 57 6.66 2.36 7.31
N GLN A 58 5.63 2.05 8.13
CA GLN A 58 4.28 2.52 7.84
C GLN A 58 4.15 4.05 7.96
N PRO A 59 4.51 4.72 9.07
CA PRO A 59 4.43 6.17 9.13
C PRO A 59 5.38 6.87 8.15
N PHE A 60 6.56 6.29 7.86
CA PHE A 60 7.49 6.82 6.87
C PHE A 60 6.90 6.81 5.44
N ILE A 61 6.35 5.69 5.01
CA ILE A 61 5.75 5.56 3.67
C ILE A 61 4.51 6.44 3.55
N PHE A 62 3.66 6.45 4.59
CA PHE A 62 2.51 7.33 4.64
C PHE A 62 2.93 8.81 4.49
N ALA A 63 3.92 9.26 5.25
CA ALA A 63 4.45 10.63 5.18
C ALA A 63 4.97 10.98 3.78
N LEU A 64 5.75 10.07 3.18
CA LEU A 64 6.26 10.22 1.81
C LEU A 64 5.11 10.38 0.81
N GLN A 65 4.10 9.52 0.90
CA GLN A 65 2.94 9.54 0.01
C GLN A 65 2.09 10.80 0.20
N TRP A 66 1.87 11.21 1.44
CA TRP A 66 1.13 12.44 1.74
C TRP A 66 1.86 13.69 1.21
N CYS A 67 3.15 13.81 1.46
CA CYS A 67 3.95 14.94 0.95
C CYS A 67 3.97 14.97 -0.59
N ARG A 68 4.14 13.82 -1.24
CA ARG A 68 4.06 13.70 -2.69
C ARG A 68 2.69 14.11 -3.21
N TRP A 69 1.61 13.68 -2.56
CA TRP A 69 0.26 14.09 -2.92
C TRP A 69 0.06 15.60 -2.79
N GLN A 70 0.51 16.24 -1.70
CA GLN A 70 0.40 17.68 -1.55
C GLN A 70 1.08 18.45 -2.70
N LYS A 71 2.20 17.94 -3.20
CA LYS A 71 2.90 18.54 -4.34
C LYS A 71 2.22 18.26 -5.68
N LEU A 72 1.61 17.10 -5.83
CA LEU A 72 0.93 16.70 -7.07
C LEU A 72 -0.47 17.29 -7.20
N LYS A 73 -1.19 17.43 -6.10
CA LYS A 73 -2.59 17.86 -6.08
C LYS A 73 -2.90 19.10 -6.94
N PRO A 74 -2.06 20.15 -6.99
CA PRO A 74 -2.31 21.31 -7.85
C PRO A 74 -2.24 21.01 -9.36
N GLU A 75 -1.51 19.95 -9.74
CA GLU A 75 -1.29 19.55 -11.13
C GLU A 75 -2.34 18.54 -11.63
N ILE A 76 -3.15 17.99 -10.71
CA ILE A 76 -4.14 16.97 -11.02
C ILE A 76 -5.44 17.65 -11.47
N GLY A 77 -5.92 17.28 -12.65
CA GLY A 77 -7.22 17.71 -13.18
C GLY A 77 -8.39 17.02 -12.46
N ASP A 78 -9.30 16.44 -13.20
CA ASP A 78 -10.47 15.77 -12.64
C ASP A 78 -10.06 14.44 -11.97
N LEU A 79 -10.16 14.38 -10.66
CA LEU A 79 -9.83 13.20 -9.88
C LEU A 79 -11.01 12.24 -9.83
N MET A 80 -10.86 11.08 -10.47
CA MET A 80 -11.91 10.04 -10.53
C MET A 80 -11.93 9.13 -9.29
N SER A 81 -10.75 8.73 -8.82
CA SER A 81 -10.66 7.81 -7.69
C SER A 81 -9.29 7.81 -7.02
N PHE A 82 -9.32 7.43 -5.76
CA PHE A 82 -8.16 6.93 -5.02
C PHE A 82 -8.26 5.43 -4.82
N SER A 83 -7.11 4.75 -4.82
CA SER A 83 -6.97 3.35 -4.42
C SER A 83 -5.66 3.15 -3.67
N GLY A 84 -5.58 2.11 -2.88
CA GLY A 84 -4.34 1.84 -2.15
C GLY A 84 -4.11 0.36 -1.88
N TYR A 85 -2.86 -0.05 -2.02
CA TYR A 85 -2.40 -1.40 -1.75
C TYR A 85 -1.93 -1.50 -0.30
N SER A 86 -2.63 -2.28 0.54
CA SER A 86 -2.31 -2.45 1.96
C SER A 86 -2.26 -1.10 2.70
N LEU A 87 -1.08 -0.69 3.20
CA LEU A 87 -0.88 0.63 3.81
C LEU A 87 -1.35 1.78 2.91
N GLY A 88 -1.18 1.64 1.61
CA GLY A 88 -1.64 2.64 0.63
C GLY A 88 -3.13 2.95 0.71
N GLU A 89 -3.97 2.01 1.19
CA GLU A 89 -5.42 2.27 1.38
C GLU A 89 -5.67 3.28 2.52
N LEU A 90 -4.82 3.28 3.57
CA LEU A 90 -4.84 4.34 4.58
C LEU A 90 -4.46 5.69 3.95
N SER A 91 -3.39 5.74 3.14
CA SER A 91 -2.99 6.97 2.45
C SER A 91 -4.10 7.48 1.51
N ALA A 92 -4.76 6.58 0.78
CA ALA A 92 -5.91 6.89 -0.06
C ALA A 92 -7.06 7.51 0.76
N LEU A 93 -7.42 6.90 1.90
CA LEU A 93 -8.47 7.41 2.79
C LEU A 93 -8.13 8.81 3.33
N ILE A 94 -6.92 9.01 3.82
CA ILE A 94 -6.45 10.29 4.37
C ILE A 94 -6.48 11.39 3.30
N CYS A 95 -5.98 11.08 2.09
CA CYS A 95 -6.01 12.03 0.97
C CYS A 95 -7.45 12.32 0.49
N ALA A 96 -8.32 11.31 0.45
CA ALA A 96 -9.71 11.45 0.04
C ALA A 96 -10.57 12.23 1.04
N THR A 97 -10.27 12.12 2.33
CA THR A 97 -10.95 12.86 3.41
C THR A 97 -10.26 14.19 3.75
N GLN A 98 -9.14 14.51 3.11
CA GLN A 98 -8.36 15.73 3.31
C GLN A 98 -7.90 15.94 4.76
N ILE A 99 -7.70 14.86 5.50
CA ILE A 99 -7.14 14.87 6.84
C ILE A 99 -5.68 15.32 6.81
N GLY A 100 -5.26 16.06 7.85
CA GLY A 100 -3.89 16.57 7.99
C GLY A 100 -2.84 15.48 8.20
N LEU A 101 -1.57 15.87 8.00
CA LEU A 101 -0.43 14.98 8.12
C LEU A 101 -0.32 14.32 9.49
N GLU A 102 -0.41 15.12 10.57
CA GLU A 102 -0.26 14.64 11.95
C GLU A 102 -1.25 13.52 12.28
N GLN A 103 -2.52 13.72 11.97
CA GLN A 103 -3.56 12.71 12.22
C GLN A 103 -3.34 11.45 11.39
N GLY A 104 -2.91 11.58 10.13
CA GLY A 104 -2.58 10.44 9.28
C GLY A 104 -1.35 9.67 9.78
N LEU A 105 -0.32 10.37 10.28
CA LEU A 105 0.86 9.78 10.94
C LEU A 105 0.47 9.00 12.18
N TYR A 106 -0.39 9.57 13.03
CA TYR A 106 -0.93 8.89 14.19
C TYR A 106 -1.61 7.56 13.78
N LEU A 107 -2.48 7.60 12.77
CA LEU A 107 -3.20 6.40 12.29
C LEU A 107 -2.25 5.34 11.70
N ALA A 108 -1.23 5.76 10.97
CA ALA A 108 -0.21 4.86 10.43
C ALA A 108 0.63 4.22 11.55
N GLN A 109 1.00 4.98 12.58
CA GLN A 109 1.72 4.48 13.75
C GLN A 109 0.88 3.51 14.57
N GLN A 110 -0.41 3.83 14.82
CA GLN A 110 -1.33 2.93 15.52
C GLN A 110 -1.51 1.62 14.75
N ARG A 111 -1.71 1.71 13.42
CA ARG A 111 -1.80 0.53 12.56
C ARG A 111 -0.56 -0.35 12.69
N ALA A 112 0.62 0.23 12.56
CA ALA A 112 1.89 -0.49 12.64
C ALA A 112 2.07 -1.18 14.00
N SER A 113 1.85 -0.45 15.10
CA SER A 113 2.00 -0.96 16.47
C SER A 113 1.03 -2.10 16.76
N LEU A 114 -0.25 -1.95 16.39
CA LEU A 114 -1.26 -2.99 16.62
C LEU A 114 -0.99 -4.25 15.78
N MET A 115 -0.56 -4.10 14.54
CA MET A 115 -0.17 -5.24 13.69
C MET A 115 1.06 -5.97 14.25
N SER A 116 2.07 -5.24 14.71
CA SER A 116 3.26 -5.84 15.34
C SER A 116 2.92 -6.55 16.65
N SER A 117 2.03 -5.95 17.46
CA SER A 117 1.58 -6.58 18.71
C SER A 117 0.73 -7.83 18.49
N ALA A 118 0.02 -7.93 17.37
CA ALA A 118 -0.76 -9.11 17.00
C ALA A 118 0.13 -10.27 16.53
N ALA A 119 1.32 -9.98 16.01
CA ALA A 119 2.28 -10.98 15.54
C ALA A 119 3.00 -11.61 16.77
N GLN A 120 2.40 -12.68 17.34
CA GLN A 120 2.92 -13.34 18.54
C GLN A 120 4.13 -14.22 18.28
N ASP A 121 4.26 -14.79 17.07
CA ASP A 121 5.33 -15.71 16.68
C ASP A 121 6.10 -15.17 15.48
N ALA A 122 7.29 -15.74 15.24
CA ALA A 122 8.03 -15.49 14.01
C ALA A 122 7.17 -15.86 12.79
N SER A 123 6.76 -14.84 12.05
CA SER A 123 5.83 -14.97 10.95
C SER A 123 6.26 -14.09 9.77
N GLY A 124 5.53 -14.15 8.67
CA GLY A 124 5.77 -13.25 7.56
C GLY A 124 5.04 -13.65 6.29
N LEU A 125 5.58 -13.21 5.17
CA LEU A 125 4.96 -13.35 3.85
C LEU A 125 5.91 -13.97 2.84
N ILE A 126 5.37 -14.79 1.93
CA ILE A 126 6.04 -15.26 0.71
C ILE A 126 5.25 -14.83 -0.52
N ALA A 127 5.94 -14.45 -1.58
CA ALA A 127 5.37 -14.29 -2.91
C ALA A 127 5.44 -15.63 -3.66
N VAL A 128 4.35 -16.00 -4.31
CA VAL A 128 4.20 -17.26 -5.06
C VAL A 128 3.70 -16.94 -6.47
N GLN A 129 4.34 -17.47 -7.53
CA GLN A 129 3.92 -17.24 -8.91
C GLN A 129 3.96 -18.54 -9.73
N GLY A 130 3.04 -18.64 -10.69
CA GLY A 130 2.99 -19.77 -11.61
C GLY A 130 2.14 -20.95 -11.10
N ILE A 131 1.22 -20.70 -10.18
CA ILE A 131 0.23 -21.64 -9.67
C ILE A 131 -1.15 -20.95 -9.68
N ASN A 132 -2.23 -21.67 -9.92
CA ASN A 132 -3.58 -21.13 -9.78
C ASN A 132 -4.13 -21.32 -8.36
N LEU A 133 -5.17 -20.54 -8.02
CA LEU A 133 -5.74 -20.53 -6.68
C LEU A 133 -6.30 -21.89 -6.27
N ASN A 134 -6.99 -22.61 -7.16
CA ASN A 134 -7.57 -23.93 -6.87
C ASN A 134 -6.52 -24.98 -6.46
N THR A 135 -5.29 -24.84 -6.99
CA THR A 135 -4.16 -25.71 -6.62
C THR A 135 -3.47 -25.22 -5.35
N LEU A 136 -3.47 -23.90 -5.11
CA LEU A 136 -2.84 -23.30 -3.93
C LEU A 136 -3.67 -23.51 -2.65
N GLU A 137 -4.98 -23.34 -2.68
CA GLU A 137 -5.87 -23.41 -1.51
C GLU A 137 -5.75 -24.70 -0.68
N PRO A 138 -5.71 -25.92 -1.28
CA PRO A 138 -5.47 -27.14 -0.50
C PRO A 138 -4.14 -27.10 0.25
N LEU A 139 -3.08 -26.55 -0.37
CA LEU A 139 -1.76 -26.43 0.26
C LEU A 139 -1.76 -25.45 1.42
N LEU A 140 -2.50 -24.34 1.30
CA LEU A 140 -2.67 -23.39 2.40
C LEU A 140 -3.29 -24.07 3.63
N THR A 141 -4.31 -24.87 3.40
CA THR A 141 -4.98 -25.65 4.46
C THR A 141 -4.05 -26.67 5.09
N GLU A 142 -3.33 -27.47 4.28
CA GLU A 142 -2.41 -28.51 4.73
C GLU A 142 -1.24 -27.95 5.54
N THR A 143 -0.79 -26.74 5.19
CA THR A 143 0.36 -26.10 5.87
C THR A 143 -0.04 -25.08 6.92
N SER A 144 -1.34 -24.90 7.20
CA SER A 144 -1.86 -23.88 8.12
C SER A 144 -1.32 -22.48 7.81
N THR A 145 -1.25 -22.16 6.52
CA THR A 145 -0.92 -20.82 6.00
C THR A 145 -2.17 -20.16 5.41
N SER A 146 -2.13 -18.88 5.10
CA SER A 146 -3.30 -18.13 4.63
C SER A 146 -2.95 -17.27 3.41
N LEU A 147 -3.90 -17.17 2.47
CA LEU A 147 -3.81 -16.15 1.43
C LEU A 147 -3.80 -14.77 2.08
N SER A 148 -2.79 -13.98 1.74
CA SER A 148 -2.65 -12.59 2.18
C SER A 148 -3.09 -11.64 1.06
N ILE A 149 -2.62 -11.86 -0.17
CA ILE A 149 -2.94 -10.99 -1.31
C ILE A 149 -3.06 -11.81 -2.59
N LYS A 150 -4.10 -11.54 -3.37
CA LYS A 150 -4.23 -11.99 -4.76
C LYS A 150 -3.78 -10.85 -5.69
N LEU A 151 -2.74 -11.10 -6.49
CA LEU A 151 -2.19 -10.13 -7.44
C LEU A 151 -2.66 -10.40 -8.89
N SER A 152 -2.92 -11.68 -9.20
CA SER A 152 -3.47 -12.15 -10.47
C SER A 152 -3.97 -13.59 -10.31
N ASP A 153 -4.48 -14.20 -11.38
CA ASP A 153 -4.92 -15.60 -11.38
C ASP A 153 -3.78 -16.61 -11.09
N SER A 154 -2.52 -16.19 -11.16
CA SER A 154 -1.36 -17.06 -10.96
C SER A 154 -0.26 -16.42 -10.08
N SER A 155 -0.56 -15.33 -9.38
CA SER A 155 0.39 -14.62 -8.53
C SER A 155 -0.26 -14.22 -7.22
N PHE A 156 0.34 -14.66 -6.10
CA PHE A 156 -0.23 -14.54 -4.75
C PHE A 156 0.84 -14.15 -3.73
N VAL A 157 0.38 -13.56 -2.63
CA VAL A 157 1.16 -13.45 -1.39
C VAL A 157 0.48 -14.32 -0.34
N VAL A 158 1.27 -15.13 0.35
CA VAL A 158 0.81 -16.05 1.40
C VAL A 158 1.48 -15.70 2.71
N GLY A 159 0.72 -15.69 3.79
CA GLY A 159 1.18 -15.38 5.14
C GLY A 159 1.03 -16.56 6.10
N GLY A 160 1.87 -16.59 7.12
CA GLY A 160 1.82 -17.61 8.18
C GLY A 160 3.05 -17.60 9.09
N ALA A 161 3.10 -18.55 10.03
CA ALA A 161 4.29 -18.80 10.82
C ALA A 161 5.45 -19.27 9.93
N ASP A 162 6.66 -18.91 10.29
CA ASP A 162 7.86 -19.23 9.50
C ASP A 162 8.03 -20.73 9.22
N ALA A 163 7.76 -21.58 10.21
CA ALA A 163 7.81 -23.03 10.04
C ALA A 163 6.77 -23.53 9.01
N ASN A 164 5.56 -22.98 9.04
CA ASN A 164 4.48 -23.33 8.13
C ASN A 164 4.77 -22.85 6.70
N LEU A 165 5.31 -21.63 6.56
CA LEU A 165 5.76 -21.11 5.28
C LEU A 165 6.87 -21.95 4.66
N GLN A 166 7.82 -22.47 5.48
CA GLN A 166 8.87 -23.38 5.00
C GLN A 166 8.26 -24.69 4.45
N GLN A 167 7.27 -25.28 5.15
CA GLN A 167 6.57 -26.46 4.67
C GLN A 167 5.85 -26.18 3.34
N LEU A 168 5.16 -25.04 3.23
CA LEU A 168 4.50 -24.64 1.97
C LEU A 168 5.51 -24.48 0.83
N VAL A 169 6.66 -23.84 1.06
CA VAL A 169 7.74 -23.68 0.07
C VAL A 169 8.17 -25.04 -0.47
N GLN A 170 8.46 -26.02 0.40
CA GLN A 170 8.84 -27.37 -0.01
C GLN A 170 7.75 -28.04 -0.88
N GLN A 171 6.50 -27.90 -0.51
CA GLN A 171 5.39 -28.45 -1.30
C GLN A 171 5.24 -27.78 -2.67
N LEU A 172 5.44 -26.48 -2.74
CA LEU A 172 5.40 -25.73 -3.99
C LEU A 172 6.56 -26.09 -4.93
N GLU A 173 7.77 -26.24 -4.38
CA GLU A 173 8.95 -26.69 -5.13
C GLU A 173 8.77 -28.10 -5.74
N LEU A 174 8.23 -29.04 -4.96
CA LEU A 174 7.91 -30.40 -5.44
C LEU A 174 6.89 -30.42 -6.59
N ARG A 175 6.05 -29.42 -6.69
CA ARG A 175 5.07 -29.23 -7.79
C ARG A 175 5.59 -28.42 -8.96
N GLY A 176 6.88 -28.00 -8.91
CA GLY A 176 7.50 -27.21 -9.95
C GLY A 176 6.98 -25.77 -10.07
N THR A 177 6.53 -25.19 -8.95
CA THR A 177 6.08 -23.80 -8.91
C THR A 177 7.20 -22.87 -9.39
N ARG A 178 6.87 -22.00 -10.33
CA ARG A 178 7.83 -21.20 -11.09
C ARG A 178 8.67 -20.25 -10.24
N PHE A 179 8.07 -19.68 -9.19
CA PHE A 179 8.73 -18.68 -8.35
C PHE A 179 8.13 -18.67 -6.94
N VAL A 180 8.99 -18.77 -5.94
CA VAL A 180 8.65 -18.59 -4.53
C VAL A 180 9.74 -17.73 -3.88
N LYS A 181 9.34 -16.64 -3.20
CA LYS A 181 10.30 -15.73 -2.56
C LYS A 181 9.78 -15.20 -1.22
N ARG A 182 10.61 -15.26 -0.18
CA ARG A 182 10.35 -14.58 1.10
C ARG A 182 10.36 -13.07 0.90
N LEU A 183 9.36 -12.38 1.45
CA LEU A 183 9.29 -10.92 1.46
C LEU A 183 9.96 -10.35 2.72
N ASN A 184 10.48 -9.13 2.63
CA ASN A 184 11.05 -8.40 3.76
C ASN A 184 9.94 -7.78 4.65
N VAL A 185 8.99 -8.64 5.06
CA VAL A 185 7.89 -8.30 5.96
C VAL A 185 7.83 -9.36 7.04
N THR A 186 7.86 -8.94 8.29
CA THR A 186 7.99 -9.82 9.47
C THR A 186 6.66 -10.14 10.13
N ILE A 187 5.55 -9.79 9.50
CA ILE A 187 4.19 -10.06 9.99
C ILE A 187 3.37 -10.70 8.88
N ALA A 188 2.49 -11.64 9.25
CA ALA A 188 1.54 -12.27 8.34
C ALA A 188 0.30 -11.36 8.14
N SER A 189 0.51 -10.17 7.54
CA SER A 189 -0.55 -9.19 7.31
C SER A 189 -1.66 -9.72 6.42
N HIS A 190 -2.88 -9.18 6.56
CA HIS A 190 -4.06 -9.55 5.76
C HIS A 190 -4.45 -11.03 5.89
N THR A 191 -4.22 -11.61 7.05
CA THR A 191 -4.58 -12.99 7.39
C THR A 191 -5.17 -13.03 8.80
N VAL A 192 -5.74 -14.16 9.18
CA VAL A 192 -6.28 -14.40 10.53
C VAL A 192 -5.27 -14.14 11.68
N TRP A 193 -3.98 -14.12 11.37
CA TRP A 193 -2.92 -13.76 12.32
C TRP A 193 -3.04 -12.32 12.85
N MET A 194 -3.80 -11.47 12.13
CA MET A 194 -4.04 -10.08 12.52
C MET A 194 -5.36 -9.86 13.27
N ASP A 195 -6.10 -10.93 13.63
CA ASP A 195 -7.40 -10.81 14.29
C ASP A 195 -7.36 -9.95 15.56
N ALA A 196 -6.30 -10.09 16.36
CA ALA A 196 -6.12 -9.32 17.59
C ALA A 196 -5.94 -7.80 17.35
N ALA A 197 -5.51 -7.39 16.15
CA ALA A 197 -5.35 -5.98 15.79
C ALA A 197 -6.64 -5.31 15.31
N VAL A 198 -7.64 -6.08 14.87
CA VAL A 198 -8.84 -5.55 14.20
C VAL A 198 -9.65 -4.64 15.12
N GLN A 199 -10.09 -5.15 16.27
CA GLN A 199 -10.93 -4.39 17.19
C GLN A 199 -10.23 -3.14 17.75
N PRO A 200 -8.96 -3.21 18.21
CA PRO A 200 -8.25 -2.01 18.65
C PRO A 200 -8.10 -0.96 17.53
N TYR A 201 -7.79 -1.38 16.30
CA TYR A 201 -7.66 -0.44 15.18
C TYR A 201 -9.01 0.18 14.78
N GLN A 202 -10.09 -0.60 14.84
CA GLN A 202 -11.45 -0.08 14.66
C GLN A 202 -11.76 1.03 15.66
N GLN A 203 -11.42 0.84 16.94
CA GLN A 203 -11.62 1.87 17.96
C GLN A 203 -10.82 3.14 17.67
N VAL A 204 -9.57 3.00 17.23
CA VAL A 204 -8.73 4.15 16.83
C VAL A 204 -9.37 4.92 15.69
N LEU A 205 -9.85 4.22 14.65
CA LEU A 205 -10.48 4.87 13.49
C LEU A 205 -11.83 5.52 13.83
N GLN A 206 -12.64 4.91 14.69
CA GLN A 206 -13.94 5.46 15.12
C GLN A 206 -13.83 6.74 15.95
N GLN A 207 -12.68 6.99 16.56
CA GLN A 207 -12.40 8.23 17.29
C GLN A 207 -12.02 9.40 16.37
N GLN A 208 -11.86 9.15 15.07
CA GLN A 208 -11.48 10.18 14.13
C GLN A 208 -12.71 10.83 13.49
N ASP A 209 -12.65 12.14 13.34
CA ASP A 209 -13.65 12.91 12.62
C ASP A 209 -13.27 13.00 11.13
N PHE A 210 -13.60 11.96 10.38
CA PHE A 210 -13.35 11.92 8.95
C PHE A 210 -14.35 12.79 8.18
N ALA A 211 -13.85 13.71 7.35
CA ALA A 211 -14.66 14.43 6.39
C ALA A 211 -15.25 13.49 5.33
N ARG A 212 -16.14 14.00 4.50
CA ARG A 212 -16.67 13.27 3.34
C ARG A 212 -15.54 13.03 2.33
N LEU A 213 -15.59 11.90 1.64
CA LEU A 213 -14.69 11.63 0.52
C LEU A 213 -14.83 12.73 -0.55
N CYS A 214 -13.71 13.34 -0.95
CA CYS A 214 -13.69 14.32 -2.04
C CYS A 214 -13.82 13.67 -3.43
N THR A 215 -13.52 12.37 -3.52
CA THR A 215 -13.70 11.53 -4.72
C THR A 215 -13.99 10.09 -4.31
N ALA A 216 -14.33 9.23 -5.26
CA ALA A 216 -14.54 7.82 -5.01
C ALA A 216 -13.24 7.14 -4.51
N MET A 217 -13.40 6.13 -3.67
CA MET A 217 -12.32 5.18 -3.34
C MET A 217 -12.64 3.81 -3.92
N ILE A 218 -11.62 3.11 -4.42
CA ILE A 218 -11.71 1.72 -4.84
C ILE A 218 -10.92 0.89 -3.85
N SER A 219 -11.59 -0.02 -3.15
CA SER A 219 -10.96 -0.85 -2.13
C SER A 219 -9.95 -1.83 -2.71
N GLY A 220 -8.80 -1.94 -2.07
CA GLY A 220 -7.82 -2.99 -2.33
C GLY A 220 -8.33 -4.40 -2.00
N SER A 221 -9.29 -4.53 -1.08
CA SER A 221 -9.79 -5.83 -0.60
C SER A 221 -10.77 -6.53 -1.54
N GLY A 222 -11.17 -5.92 -2.67
CA GLY A 222 -12.10 -6.58 -3.59
C GLY A 222 -12.63 -5.67 -4.70
N GLY A 223 -12.01 -4.52 -4.96
CA GLY A 223 -12.40 -3.62 -6.05
C GLY A 223 -13.72 -2.88 -5.81
N HIS A 224 -14.30 -2.91 -4.61
CA HIS A 224 -15.53 -2.19 -4.32
C HIS A 224 -15.31 -0.67 -4.41
N LYS A 225 -16.20 0.03 -5.11
CA LYS A 225 -16.16 1.47 -5.25
C LYS A 225 -17.00 2.14 -4.15
N PHE A 226 -16.39 2.97 -3.33
CA PHE A 226 -17.02 3.68 -2.22
C PHE A 226 -17.16 5.16 -2.52
N PHE A 227 -18.30 5.71 -2.09
CA PHE A 227 -18.60 7.15 -2.10
C PHE A 227 -18.86 7.69 -0.70
N LYS A 228 -18.91 6.80 0.30
CA LYS A 228 -19.12 7.15 1.70
C LYS A 228 -17.88 6.83 2.51
N THR A 229 -17.50 7.75 3.36
CA THR A 229 -16.35 7.61 4.25
C THR A 229 -16.49 6.40 5.17
N THR A 230 -17.69 6.13 5.68
CA THR A 230 -17.96 4.97 6.54
C THR A 230 -17.63 3.64 5.86
N ASP A 231 -17.93 3.50 4.57
CA ASP A 231 -17.68 2.28 3.83
C ASP A 231 -16.17 2.09 3.60
N ALA A 232 -15.46 3.19 3.29
CA ALA A 232 -14.01 3.18 3.14
C ALA A 232 -13.28 2.86 4.46
N VAL A 233 -13.73 3.42 5.58
CA VAL A 233 -13.18 3.10 6.91
C VAL A 233 -13.42 1.63 7.26
N ASN A 234 -14.61 1.10 7.00
CA ASN A 234 -14.91 -0.33 7.23
C ASN A 234 -14.06 -1.25 6.36
N ALA A 235 -13.80 -0.88 5.10
CA ALA A 235 -12.91 -1.64 4.23
C ALA A 235 -11.46 -1.65 4.76
N LEU A 236 -10.98 -0.50 5.25
CA LEU A 236 -9.64 -0.39 5.87
C LEU A 236 -9.51 -1.25 7.14
N ILE A 237 -10.57 -1.37 7.94
CA ILE A 237 -10.62 -2.27 9.10
C ILE A 237 -10.62 -3.73 8.63
N HIS A 238 -11.47 -4.07 7.68
CA HIS A 238 -11.63 -5.42 7.15
C HIS A 238 -10.33 -5.97 6.56
N GLN A 239 -9.57 -5.14 5.82
CA GLN A 239 -8.32 -5.58 5.21
C GLN A 239 -7.22 -5.99 6.22
N MET A 240 -7.36 -5.64 7.50
CA MET A 240 -6.34 -5.98 8.51
C MET A 240 -6.11 -7.49 8.58
N ASN A 241 -7.18 -8.28 8.61
CA ASN A 241 -7.17 -9.73 8.80
C ASN A 241 -7.78 -10.54 7.63
N HIS A 242 -8.14 -9.87 6.52
CA HIS A 242 -8.67 -10.49 5.31
C HIS A 242 -7.78 -10.25 4.11
N ALA A 243 -7.73 -11.22 3.22
CA ALA A 243 -6.94 -11.14 2.00
C ALA A 243 -7.33 -9.93 1.13
N ILE A 244 -6.33 -9.25 0.60
CA ILE A 244 -6.49 -8.21 -0.41
C ILE A 244 -6.67 -8.90 -1.78
N ASP A 245 -7.71 -8.54 -2.53
CA ASP A 245 -7.85 -8.86 -3.95
C ASP A 245 -7.45 -7.65 -4.81
N TRP A 246 -6.13 -7.47 -4.95
CA TRP A 246 -5.59 -6.38 -5.75
C TRP A 246 -5.89 -6.56 -7.25
N ASP A 247 -6.07 -7.80 -7.70
CA ASP A 247 -6.50 -8.15 -9.05
C ASP A 247 -7.86 -7.53 -9.39
N ALA A 248 -8.84 -7.68 -8.51
CA ALA A 248 -10.16 -7.06 -8.65
C ALA A 248 -10.08 -5.53 -8.59
N CYS A 249 -9.23 -4.95 -7.71
CA CYS A 249 -9.04 -3.52 -7.64
C CYS A 249 -8.50 -2.95 -8.97
N LEU A 250 -7.47 -3.56 -9.55
CA LEU A 250 -6.93 -3.16 -10.85
C LEU A 250 -7.94 -3.29 -11.98
N THR A 251 -8.80 -4.32 -11.94
CA THR A 251 -9.88 -4.50 -12.92
C THR A 251 -10.85 -3.33 -12.88
N VAL A 252 -11.31 -2.93 -11.68
CA VAL A 252 -12.24 -1.80 -11.53
C VAL A 252 -11.58 -0.46 -11.92
N ILE A 253 -10.30 -0.26 -11.61
CA ILE A 253 -9.57 0.93 -12.10
C ILE A 253 -9.59 1.00 -13.63
N GLN A 254 -9.34 -0.11 -14.32
CA GLN A 254 -9.36 -0.17 -15.78
C GLN A 254 -10.76 0.02 -16.36
N GLU A 255 -11.80 -0.58 -15.76
CA GLU A 255 -13.19 -0.41 -16.19
C GLU A 255 -13.68 1.04 -16.08
N ASN A 256 -13.16 1.80 -15.11
CA ASN A 256 -13.46 3.23 -15.01
C ASN A 256 -12.80 4.08 -16.11
N GLN A 257 -11.88 3.54 -16.89
CA GLN A 257 -11.21 4.18 -18.02
C GLN A 257 -10.64 5.57 -17.69
N PRO A 258 -9.78 5.71 -16.65
CA PRO A 258 -9.11 6.98 -16.40
C PRO A 258 -8.20 7.33 -17.59
N ASP A 259 -8.09 8.62 -17.92
CA ASP A 259 -7.14 9.08 -18.94
C ASP A 259 -5.70 8.81 -18.47
N MET A 260 -5.45 8.88 -17.15
CA MET A 260 -4.15 8.66 -16.56
C MET A 260 -4.25 8.00 -15.18
N VAL A 261 -3.33 7.09 -14.91
CA VAL A 261 -3.10 6.53 -13.56
C VAL A 261 -1.73 6.94 -13.06
N LEU A 262 -1.68 7.52 -11.85
CA LEU A 262 -0.42 7.85 -11.18
C LEU A 262 -0.25 7.01 -9.91
N GLU A 263 0.88 6.31 -9.83
CA GLU A 263 1.30 5.62 -8.60
C GLU A 263 2.10 6.56 -7.72
N ILE A 264 1.60 6.79 -6.51
CA ILE A 264 2.33 7.51 -5.46
C ILE A 264 2.96 6.45 -4.55
N GLY A 265 4.21 6.07 -4.90
CA GLY A 265 4.95 4.99 -4.26
C GLY A 265 5.66 5.39 -2.98
N PRO A 266 6.39 4.44 -2.39
CA PRO A 266 7.67 4.02 -2.98
C PRO A 266 7.52 2.96 -4.07
N GLY A 267 8.36 3.08 -5.11
CA GLY A 267 8.46 2.16 -6.23
C GLY A 267 7.44 2.38 -7.35
N SER A 268 7.37 1.41 -8.27
CA SER A 268 6.52 1.42 -9.47
C SER A 268 5.89 0.06 -9.76
N ALA A 269 5.67 -0.75 -8.72
CA ALA A 269 5.18 -2.11 -8.90
C ALA A 269 3.71 -2.16 -9.37
N LEU A 270 2.88 -1.28 -8.83
CA LEU A 270 1.45 -1.23 -9.18
C LEU A 270 1.25 -0.72 -10.60
N SER A 271 2.04 0.29 -11.01
CA SER A 271 2.05 0.81 -12.38
C SER A 271 2.43 -0.27 -13.39
N LYS A 272 3.44 -1.07 -13.08
CA LYS A 272 3.85 -2.20 -13.94
C LYS A 272 2.75 -3.25 -14.07
N MET A 273 2.07 -3.60 -12.97
CA MET A 273 0.94 -4.53 -13.01
C MET A 273 -0.20 -4.02 -13.91
N LEU A 274 -0.50 -2.72 -13.89
CA LEU A 274 -1.50 -2.12 -14.78
C LEU A 274 -1.06 -2.16 -16.23
N LEU A 275 0.21 -1.83 -16.53
CA LEU A 275 0.75 -1.87 -17.89
C LEU A 275 0.80 -3.28 -18.47
N GLU A 276 1.08 -4.30 -17.66
CA GLU A 276 1.04 -5.70 -18.09
C GLU A 276 -0.38 -6.12 -18.52
N ARG A 277 -1.42 -5.60 -17.86
CA ARG A 277 -2.83 -5.85 -18.19
C ARG A 277 -3.31 -5.05 -19.40
N ASN A 278 -2.91 -3.78 -19.48
CA ASN A 278 -3.30 -2.86 -20.55
C ASN A 278 -2.12 -1.96 -20.94
N PRO A 279 -1.32 -2.38 -21.94
CA PRO A 279 -0.17 -1.61 -22.41
C PRO A 279 -0.50 -0.22 -22.97
N ASN A 280 -1.78 0.02 -23.33
CA ASN A 280 -2.23 1.30 -23.86
C ASN A 280 -2.70 2.29 -22.76
N CYS A 281 -2.75 1.86 -21.50
CA CYS A 281 -3.10 2.74 -20.38
C CYS A 281 -1.94 3.70 -20.10
N LEU A 282 -2.26 5.00 -19.95
CA LEU A 282 -1.26 5.98 -19.55
C LEU A 282 -1.01 5.89 -18.05
N VAL A 283 -0.02 5.10 -17.67
CA VAL A 283 0.32 4.83 -16.27
C VAL A 283 1.77 5.22 -16.01
N ARG A 284 2.02 5.92 -14.90
CA ARG A 284 3.37 6.22 -14.39
C ARG A 284 3.38 6.17 -12.87
N ALA A 285 4.57 5.87 -12.32
CA ALA A 285 4.87 6.09 -10.91
C ALA A 285 5.67 7.40 -10.74
N VAL A 286 5.55 8.02 -9.57
CA VAL A 286 6.39 9.18 -9.21
C VAL A 286 7.87 8.78 -9.29
N ASP A 287 8.21 7.57 -8.88
CA ASP A 287 9.58 7.03 -8.91
C ASP A 287 10.14 6.75 -10.32
N ASP A 288 9.33 6.83 -11.37
CA ASP A 288 9.81 6.74 -12.75
C ASP A 288 10.55 8.03 -13.20
N PHE A 289 10.42 9.11 -12.42
CA PHE A 289 10.99 10.42 -12.75
C PHE A 289 12.20 10.72 -11.87
N LYS A 290 13.26 11.25 -12.50
CA LYS A 290 14.49 11.64 -11.79
C LYS A 290 14.33 12.92 -10.96
N SER A 291 13.29 13.71 -11.22
CA SER A 291 13.03 14.99 -10.54
C SER A 291 11.56 15.40 -10.62
N TRP A 292 11.12 16.23 -9.69
CA TRP A 292 9.79 16.84 -9.71
C TRP A 292 9.54 17.66 -10.98
N SER A 293 10.52 18.43 -11.43
CA SER A 293 10.40 19.19 -12.69
C SER A 293 10.21 18.30 -13.90
N GLY A 294 10.82 17.10 -13.91
CA GLY A 294 10.62 16.10 -14.96
C GLY A 294 9.19 15.53 -14.95
N LEU A 295 8.65 15.27 -13.77
CA LEU A 295 7.26 14.84 -13.60
C LEU A 295 6.28 15.95 -14.06
N GLN A 296 6.46 17.18 -13.61
CA GLN A 296 5.63 18.32 -14.00
C GLN A 296 5.65 18.55 -15.51
N ALA A 297 6.84 18.59 -16.13
CA ALA A 297 6.95 18.75 -17.57
C ALA A 297 6.26 17.61 -18.36
N TRP A 298 6.26 16.40 -17.80
CA TRP A 298 5.54 15.28 -18.40
C TRP A 298 4.02 15.45 -18.24
N LEU A 299 3.51 15.85 -17.08
CA LEU A 299 2.09 16.13 -16.84
C LEU A 299 1.58 17.25 -17.78
N ASP A 300 2.33 18.35 -17.89
CA ASP A 300 2.03 19.48 -18.80
C ASP A 300 1.92 19.05 -20.26
N LYS A 301 2.80 18.15 -20.69
CA LYS A 301 2.77 17.62 -22.05
C LYS A 301 1.51 16.79 -22.30
N GLN A 302 1.10 15.96 -21.32
CA GLN A 302 -0.11 15.14 -21.48
C GLN A 302 -1.39 15.98 -21.47
N SER A 303 -1.44 17.05 -20.67
CA SER A 303 -2.64 17.93 -20.59
C SER A 303 -2.91 18.76 -21.85
N ARG A 304 -1.93 18.82 -22.78
CA ARG A 304 -2.06 19.56 -24.07
C ARG A 304 -2.49 18.67 -25.24
N ILE A 305 -2.63 17.38 -25.04
CA ILE A 305 -3.08 16.40 -26.03
C ILE A 305 -4.57 16.16 -25.86
#